data_a1fe3bb5b5ab6931612cf523f441a3db
#
_entry.id   a1fe3bb5b5ab6931612cf523f441a3db
#
_cell.length_a   1.000
_cell.length_b   1.000
_cell.length_c   1.000
_cell.angle_alpha   90.00
_cell.angle_beta   90.00
_cell.angle_gamma   90.00
#
_symmetry.space_group_name_H-M   'P 1'
#
loop_
_entity.id
_entity.type
_entity.pdbx_description
1 polymer ?
#
loop_
_entity_poly.entity_id
_entity_poly.type
_entity_poly.pdbx_seq_one_letter_code
_entity_poly.pdbx_strand_id
1 'polypeptide(L)' 'MKVDCFYKVKVTKNGKTETYHWGYFPYKMVLKDMKTLYKEGADAVELEMITQKQFDKLMEPYTS' A
#
# COMPACT_ATOMS: atom_id res chain seq x y z
N MET A 1 -5.41 -20.99 6.59
CA MET A 1 -6.19 -19.77 6.36
C MET A 1 -5.38 -18.76 5.56
N LYS A 2 -5.99 -18.23 4.56
CA LYS A 2 -5.32 -17.24 3.75
C LYS A 2 -5.37 -15.86 4.37
N VAL A 3 -4.24 -15.21 4.37
CA VAL A 3 -4.14 -13.84 4.88
C VAL A 3 -3.64 -12.91 3.80
N ASP A 4 -3.78 -13.32 2.57
CA ASP A 4 -3.37 -12.49 1.46
C ASP A 4 -4.36 -11.33 1.31
N CYS A 5 -3.85 -10.15 1.51
CA CYS A 5 -4.66 -8.95 1.42
C CYS A 5 -4.05 -8.00 0.42
N PHE A 6 -4.89 -7.15 -0.10
CA PHE A 6 -4.45 -6.10 -1.02
C PHE A 6 -4.62 -4.77 -0.32
N TYR A 7 -3.66 -3.88 -0.53
CA TYR A 7 -3.64 -2.62 0.17
C TYR A 7 -3.37 -1.47 -0.78
N LYS A 8 -4.03 -0.36 -0.50
CA LYS A 8 -3.74 0.91 -1.12
C LYS A 8 -3.02 1.75 -0.07
N VAL A 9 -1.82 2.20 -0.38
CA VAL A 9 -0.99 2.92 0.57
C VAL A 9 -0.71 4.31 0.03
N LYS A 10 -1.08 5.34 0.79
CA LYS A 10 -0.79 6.71 0.45
C LYS A 10 0.31 7.22 1.34
N VAL A 11 1.39 7.68 0.74
CA VAL A 11 2.54 8.20 1.48
C VAL A 11 2.67 9.69 1.18
N THR A 12 2.64 10.49 2.21
CA THR A 12 2.83 11.93 2.09
C THR A 12 4.22 12.28 2.60
N LYS A 13 5.00 12.96 1.76
CA LYS A 13 6.35 13.36 2.10
C LYS A 13 6.65 14.71 1.45
N ASN A 14 7.05 15.69 2.27
CA ASN A 14 7.38 17.03 1.79
C ASN A 14 6.25 17.66 0.97
N GLY A 15 5.02 17.45 1.41
CA GLY A 15 3.84 18.00 0.75
C GLY A 15 3.40 17.29 -0.49
N LYS A 16 4.07 16.19 -0.84
CA LYS A 16 3.69 15.37 -2.00
C LYS A 16 3.11 14.05 -1.53
N THR A 17 2.05 13.61 -2.17
CA THR A 17 1.41 12.34 -1.86
C THR A 17 1.60 11.37 -3.01
N GLU A 18 2.11 10.20 -2.70
CA GLU A 18 2.25 9.13 -3.67
C GLU A 18 1.40 7.96 -3.23
N THR A 19 0.82 7.25 -4.20
CA THR A 19 -0.04 6.12 -3.92
C THR A 19 0.60 4.84 -4.44
N TYR A 20 0.68 3.84 -3.57
CA TYR A 20 1.21 2.53 -3.91
C TYR A 20 0.12 1.50 -3.74
N HIS A 21 0.21 0.42 -4.50
CA HIS A 21 -0.73 -0.69 -4.42
C HIS A 21 0.05 -1.95 -4.11
N TRP A 22 -0.17 -2.49 -2.93
CA TRP A 22 0.50 -3.71 -2.47
C TRP A 22 -0.48 -4.87 -2.48
N GLY A 23 -0.05 -6.00 -3.02
CA GLY A 23 -0.86 -7.19 -3.07
C GLY A 23 -0.14 -8.38 -2.45
N TYR A 24 -0.93 -9.30 -1.88
CA TYR A 24 -0.43 -10.53 -1.31
C TYR A 24 0.52 -10.37 -0.13
N PHE A 25 0.37 -9.30 0.63
CA PHE A 25 1.19 -9.10 1.81
C PHE A 25 0.43 -9.45 3.07
N PRO A 26 1.04 -10.23 3.99
CA PRO A 26 0.49 -10.39 5.33
C PRO A 26 0.48 -9.03 6.05
N TYR A 27 -0.50 -8.85 6.90
CA TYR A 27 -0.65 -7.58 7.61
C TYR A 27 0.62 -7.19 8.38
N LYS A 28 1.32 -8.18 8.94
CA LYS A 28 2.55 -7.91 9.69
C LYS A 28 3.61 -7.25 8.84
N MET A 29 3.74 -7.68 7.59
CA MET A 29 4.74 -7.11 6.69
C MET A 29 4.36 -5.70 6.29
N VAL A 30 3.06 -5.45 6.13
CA VAL A 30 2.58 -4.10 5.81
C VAL A 30 2.93 -3.14 6.93
N LEU A 31 2.70 -3.54 8.18
CA LEU A 31 3.05 -2.71 9.33
C LEU A 31 4.54 -2.43 9.39
N LYS A 32 5.35 -3.41 9.07
CA LYS A 32 6.80 -3.26 9.07
C LYS A 32 7.24 -2.27 8.00
N ASP A 33 6.65 -2.36 6.82
CA ASP A 33 6.96 -1.45 5.73
C ASP A 33 6.51 -0.03 6.04
N MET A 34 5.38 0.13 6.72
CA MET A 34 4.92 1.45 7.15
C MET A 34 5.94 2.11 8.09
N LYS A 35 6.49 1.33 9.03
CA LYS A 35 7.51 1.85 9.93
C LYS A 35 8.74 2.30 9.16
N THR A 36 9.12 1.54 8.14
CA THR A 36 10.26 1.88 7.29
C THR A 36 10.01 3.19 6.56
N LEU A 37 8.79 3.37 6.04
CA LEU A 37 8.44 4.61 5.35
C LEU A 37 8.55 5.82 6.26
N TYR A 38 8.07 5.70 7.50
CA TYR A 38 8.20 6.80 8.46
C TYR A 38 9.66 7.07 8.78
N LYS A 39 10.44 6.02 8.90
CA LYS A 39 11.87 6.15 9.18
C LYS A 39 12.60 6.84 8.05
N GLU A 40 12.12 6.69 6.82
CA GLU A 40 12.71 7.32 5.65
C GLU A 40 12.24 8.76 5.45
N GLY A 41 11.40 9.25 6.33
CA GLY A 41 11.00 10.65 6.32
C GLY A 41 9.58 10.92 5.88
N ALA A 42 8.74 9.91 5.81
CA ALA A 42 7.34 10.14 5.46
C ALA A 42 6.64 10.94 6.55
N ASP A 43 5.86 11.93 6.16
CA ASP A 43 5.10 12.74 7.10
C ASP A 43 3.81 12.04 7.52
N ALA A 44 3.21 11.29 6.60
CA ALA A 44 1.99 10.55 6.87
C ALA A 44 1.91 9.34 5.96
N VAL A 45 1.39 8.26 6.49
CA VAL A 45 1.15 7.04 5.71
C VAL A 45 -0.25 6.57 6.01
N GLU A 46 -1.08 6.46 4.99
CA GLU A 46 -2.45 5.98 5.11
C GLU A 46 -2.55 4.61 4.46
N LEU A 47 -3.16 3.68 5.16
CA LEU A 47 -3.34 2.31 4.70
C LEU A 47 -4.82 2.00 4.56
N GLU A 48 -5.21 1.49 3.41
CA GLU A 48 -6.59 1.09 3.15
C GLU A 48 -6.60 -0.32 2.59
N MET A 49 -7.38 -1.19 3.20
CA MET A 49 -7.56 -2.54 2.65
C MET A 49 -8.51 -2.49 1.47
N ILE A 50 -8.12 -3.14 0.38
CA ILE A 50 -8.95 -3.19 -0.81
C ILE A 50 -9.16 -4.64 -1.21
N THR A 51 -10.15 -4.88 -2.06
CA THR A 51 -10.42 -6.23 -2.56
C THR A 51 -9.51 -6.55 -3.72
N GLN A 52 -9.38 -7.84 -4.02
CA GLN A 52 -8.60 -8.28 -5.19
C GLN A 52 -9.12 -7.62 -6.46
N LYS A 53 -10.44 -7.50 -6.56
CA LYS A 53 -11.07 -6.90 -7.71
C LYS A 53 -10.65 -5.43 -7.88
N GLN A 54 -10.61 -4.70 -6.77
CA GLN A 54 -10.16 -3.31 -6.79
C GLN A 54 -8.69 -3.21 -7.14
N PHE A 55 -7.88 -4.10 -6.60
CA PHE A 55 -6.45 -4.15 -6.87
C PHE A 55 -6.20 -4.41 -8.37
N ASP A 56 -6.89 -5.39 -8.93
CA ASP A 56 -6.73 -5.74 -10.34
C ASP A 56 -7.10 -4.56 -11.23
N LYS A 57 -8.16 -3.85 -10.88
CA LYS A 57 -8.60 -2.70 -11.65
C LYS A 57 -7.57 -1.57 -11.61
N LEU A 58 -6.97 -1.34 -10.45
CA LEU A 58 -5.97 -0.31 -10.29
C LEU A 58 -4.68 -0.63 -11.04
N MET A 59 -4.37 -1.91 -11.16
CA MET A 59 -3.16 -2.35 -11.86
C MET A 59 -3.36 -2.53 -13.36
N GLU A 60 -4.59 -2.44 -13.82
CA GLU A 60 -4.93 -2.66 -15.22
C GLU A 60 -4.10 -1.81 -16.19
N PRO A 61 -3.89 -0.51 -15.94
CA PRO A 61 -3.09 0.32 -16.85
C PRO A 61 -1.63 -0.13 -16.95
N TYR A 62 -1.15 -0.88 -15.97
CA TYR A 62 0.24 -1.33 -15.94
C TYR A 62 0.42 -2.72 -16.53
N THR A 63 -0.66 -3.47 -16.69
CA THR A 63 -0.60 -4.85 -17.16
C THR A 63 -1.17 -5.05 -18.55
N SER A 64 -1.83 -4.08 -19.09
CA SER A 64 -2.44 -4.18 -20.42
C SER A 64 -1.44 -4.07 -21.55
#